data_0ec233b9c53b998ea64cd1bd98108ede
#
_entry.id   0ec233b9c53b998ea64cd1bd98108ede
#
_cell.length_a   1.000
_cell.length_b   1.000
_cell.length_c   1.000
_cell.angle_alpha   90.00
_cell.angle_beta   90.00
_cell.angle_gamma   90.00
#
_symmetry.space_group_name_H-M   'P 1'
#
loop_
_entity.id
_entity.type
_entity.pdbx_description
1 polymer ?
#
loop_
_entity_poly.entity_id
_entity_poly.type
_entity_poly.pdbx_seq_one_letter_code
_entity_poly.pdbx_strand_id
1 'polypeptide(L)'
;MLLEVVFAAGCFWGVEKNFEQFDGVVDVVSGYAGGSYDNPTYYDVLDNRKLNDPEKVNHTESVRVVYDPKIVKTESLIRNFWEIHNPTQVNGQGNDIGNNYRSAIYWTTDNQRSLALTTRNEFQSLLVEQGYGDIVTEIKHLDKFWPAEPYHQDYLLKNPNGYCPNHSTGVKFKSKNE
;
A
#
# COMPACT_ATOMS: atom_id res chain seq x y z
N MET A 1 3.03 12.11 19.76
CA MET A 1 3.09 10.65 19.60
C MET A 1 3.03 10.30 18.12
N LEU A 2 3.97 9.52 17.67
CA LEU A 2 3.98 9.06 16.28
C LEU A 2 3.06 7.84 16.11
N LEU A 3 2.45 7.74 14.94
CA LEU A 3 1.63 6.60 14.55
C LEU A 3 2.29 5.88 13.36
N GLU A 4 1.90 4.63 13.14
CA GLU A 4 2.33 3.88 11.98
C GLU A 4 1.15 3.19 11.29
N VAL A 5 1.26 3.02 9.98
CA VAL A 5 0.31 2.31 9.14
C VAL A 5 1.10 1.67 7.99
N VAL A 6 0.63 0.53 7.49
CA VAL A 6 1.29 -0.18 6.40
C VAL A 6 0.40 -0.17 5.16
N PHE A 7 0.97 0.24 4.03
CA PHE A 7 0.29 0.31 2.74
C PHE A 7 0.94 -0.61 1.72
N ALA A 8 0.13 -1.36 1.00
CA ALA A 8 0.56 -2.19 -0.13
C ALA A 8 -0.18 -1.73 -1.39
N ALA A 9 0.54 -1.20 -2.34
CA ALA A 9 -0.03 -0.60 -3.56
C ALA A 9 0.81 -0.96 -4.80
N GLY A 10 1.28 -2.21 -4.90
CA GLY A 10 2.16 -2.68 -5.96
C GLY A 10 3.63 -2.60 -5.55
N CYS A 11 4.51 -2.40 -6.53
CA CYS A 11 5.95 -2.33 -6.27
C CYS A 11 6.28 -1.26 -5.20
N PHE A 12 6.93 -1.69 -4.13
CA PHE A 12 7.18 -0.81 -2.97
C PHE A 12 8.16 0.33 -3.25
N TRP A 13 8.98 0.26 -4.30
CA TRP A 13 9.89 1.36 -4.64
C TRP A 13 9.17 2.68 -4.92
N GLY A 14 8.10 2.62 -5.72
CA GLY A 14 7.29 3.81 -6.05
C GLY A 14 6.42 4.25 -4.88
N VAL A 15 5.91 3.30 -4.11
CA VAL A 15 5.08 3.59 -2.93
C VAL A 15 5.89 4.28 -1.85
N GLU A 16 7.12 3.80 -1.59
CA GLU A 16 8.05 4.44 -0.65
C GLU A 16 8.32 5.89 -1.04
N LYS A 17 8.72 6.12 -2.29
CA LYS A 17 8.99 7.47 -2.81
C LYS A 17 7.78 8.38 -2.67
N ASN A 18 6.58 7.87 -2.94
CA ASN A 18 5.34 8.65 -2.85
C ASN A 18 5.09 9.14 -1.42
N PHE A 19 5.14 8.23 -0.43
CA PHE A 19 4.83 8.61 0.96
C PHE A 19 5.92 9.46 1.62
N GLU A 20 7.17 9.35 1.19
CA GLU A 20 8.26 10.19 1.71
C GLU A 20 8.05 11.69 1.43
N GLN A 21 7.20 12.04 0.47
CA GLN A 21 6.96 13.43 0.09
C GLN A 21 6.02 14.20 1.03
N PHE A 22 5.35 13.50 1.94
CA PHE A 22 4.40 14.15 2.85
C PHE A 22 5.10 14.81 4.03
N ASP A 23 4.83 16.10 4.24
CA ASP A 23 5.20 16.75 5.49
C ASP A 23 4.49 16.03 6.64
N GLY A 24 5.22 15.72 7.70
CA GLY A 24 4.68 14.97 8.82
C GLY A 24 4.96 13.47 8.76
N VAL A 25 5.34 12.94 7.61
CA VAL A 25 5.86 11.57 7.50
C VAL A 25 7.34 11.63 7.90
N VAL A 26 7.68 10.89 8.95
CA VAL A 26 9.04 10.93 9.52
C VAL A 26 9.90 9.76 9.09
N ASP A 27 9.28 8.66 8.66
CA ASP A 27 10.01 7.48 8.17
C ASP A 27 9.11 6.65 7.27
N VAL A 28 9.69 6.08 6.21
CA VAL A 28 9.03 5.11 5.33
C VAL A 28 10.00 3.96 5.10
N VAL A 29 9.58 2.75 5.45
CA VAL A 29 10.40 1.55 5.31
C VAL A 29 9.72 0.58 4.36
N SER A 30 10.39 0.19 3.30
CA SER A 30 9.93 -0.87 2.39
C SER A 30 10.05 -2.23 3.08
N GLY A 31 9.07 -3.11 2.88
CA GLY A 31 9.07 -4.40 3.52
C GLY A 31 7.96 -5.32 3.05
N TYR A 32 7.70 -6.33 3.87
CA TYR A 32 6.76 -7.40 3.57
C TYR A 32 5.77 -7.56 4.72
N ALA A 33 4.50 -7.73 4.39
CA ALA A 33 3.45 -7.91 5.38
C ALA A 33 2.27 -8.71 4.79
N GLY A 34 1.39 -9.17 5.67
CA GLY A 34 0.15 -9.85 5.28
C GLY A 34 0.28 -11.34 5.00
N GLY A 35 1.48 -11.89 5.02
CA GLY A 35 1.72 -13.30 4.82
C GLY A 35 1.71 -14.11 6.11
N SER A 36 1.76 -15.44 5.97
CA SER A 36 1.63 -16.37 7.07
C SER A 36 2.95 -16.95 7.58
N TYR A 37 4.08 -16.63 6.95
CA TYR A 37 5.38 -17.17 7.32
C TYR A 37 6.33 -16.07 7.80
N ASP A 38 7.29 -16.46 8.65
CA ASP A 38 8.24 -15.54 9.28
C ASP A 38 9.51 -15.34 8.44
N ASN A 39 10.16 -14.20 8.66
CA ASN A 39 11.45 -13.86 8.06
C ASN A 39 11.49 -13.96 6.53
N PRO A 40 10.52 -13.36 5.81
CA PRO A 40 10.52 -13.44 4.36
C PRO A 40 11.73 -12.70 3.75
N THR A 41 12.29 -13.29 2.70
CA THR A 41 13.23 -12.61 1.82
C THR A 41 12.51 -12.17 0.55
N TYR A 42 13.12 -11.27 -0.21
CA TYR A 42 12.59 -10.87 -1.53
C TYR A 42 12.34 -12.10 -2.41
N TYR A 43 13.27 -13.06 -2.40
CA TYR A 43 13.16 -14.27 -3.22
C TYR A 43 12.01 -15.16 -2.75
N ASP A 44 11.79 -15.31 -1.46
CA ASP A 44 10.64 -16.05 -0.92
C ASP A 44 9.32 -15.46 -1.43
N VAL A 45 9.19 -14.14 -1.32
CA VAL A 45 7.99 -13.42 -1.73
C VAL A 45 7.77 -13.53 -3.25
N LEU A 46 8.85 -13.43 -4.02
CA LEU A 46 8.80 -13.57 -5.47
C LEU A 46 8.44 -15.00 -5.90
N ASP A 47 9.04 -16.00 -5.25
CA ASP A 47 8.79 -17.43 -5.56
C ASP A 47 7.35 -17.82 -5.25
N ASN A 48 6.74 -17.22 -4.24
CA ASN A 48 5.36 -17.49 -3.82
C ASN A 48 4.31 -16.60 -4.50
N ARG A 49 4.68 -15.82 -5.52
CA ARG A 49 3.79 -14.82 -6.13
C ARG A 49 2.53 -15.39 -6.80
N LYS A 50 2.54 -16.69 -7.11
CA LYS A 50 1.39 -17.40 -7.71
C LYS A 50 0.73 -18.36 -6.72
N LEU A 51 1.20 -18.37 -5.48
CA LEU A 51 0.69 -19.28 -4.46
C LEU A 51 -0.79 -18.98 -4.17
N ASN A 52 -1.59 -20.04 -4.18
CA ASN A 52 -3.01 -19.96 -3.83
C ASN A 52 -3.34 -21.14 -2.90
N ASP A 53 -2.85 -21.02 -1.67
CA ASP A 53 -3.00 -22.04 -0.63
C ASP A 53 -3.56 -21.38 0.62
N PRO A 54 -4.73 -21.81 1.13
CA PRO A 54 -5.31 -21.20 2.32
C PRO A 54 -4.46 -21.39 3.58
N GLU A 55 -3.58 -22.37 3.60
CA GLU A 55 -2.69 -22.63 4.74
C GLU A 55 -1.36 -21.87 4.68
N LYS A 56 -1.00 -21.38 3.50
CA LYS A 56 0.22 -20.58 3.31
C LYS A 56 -0.06 -19.37 2.45
N VAL A 57 -0.15 -18.21 3.10
CA VAL A 57 -0.42 -16.93 2.44
C VAL A 57 0.91 -16.19 2.21
N ASN A 58 1.14 -15.73 0.98
CA ASN A 58 2.32 -14.95 0.67
C ASN A 58 2.22 -13.53 1.24
N HIS A 59 3.38 -12.94 1.53
CA HIS A 59 3.47 -11.53 1.89
C HIS A 59 3.27 -10.64 0.67
N THR A 60 2.80 -9.41 0.90
CA THR A 60 2.77 -8.37 -0.13
C THR A 60 3.91 -7.39 0.10
N GLU A 61 4.47 -6.86 -1.00
CA GLU A 61 5.37 -5.72 -0.95
C GLU A 61 4.61 -4.52 -0.41
N SER A 62 5.13 -3.92 0.63
CA SER A 62 4.44 -2.86 1.36
C SER A 62 5.42 -1.87 1.94
N VAL A 63 4.89 -0.74 2.42
CA VAL A 63 5.69 0.26 3.13
C VAL A 63 5.06 0.53 4.49
N ARG A 64 5.91 0.61 5.51
CA ARG A 64 5.50 1.09 6.83
C ARG A 64 5.74 2.58 6.87
N VAL A 65 4.67 3.34 7.04
CA VAL A 65 4.69 4.80 7.13
C VAL A 65 4.56 5.19 8.59
N VAL A 66 5.58 5.87 9.10
CA VAL A 66 5.58 6.45 10.45
C VAL A 66 5.35 7.95 10.32
N TYR A 67 4.36 8.48 11.01
CA TYR A 67 3.91 9.86 10.81
C TYR A 67 3.47 10.52 12.10
N ASP A 68 3.53 11.87 12.11
CA ASP A 68 3.01 12.71 13.17
C ASP A 68 1.59 13.15 12.80
N PRO A 69 0.56 12.67 13.50
CA PRO A 69 -0.82 12.99 13.18
C PRO A 69 -1.19 14.47 13.47
N LYS A 70 -0.33 15.20 14.15
CA LYS A 70 -0.50 16.64 14.34
C LYS A 70 -0.10 17.45 13.11
N ILE A 71 0.75 16.88 12.25
CA ILE A 71 1.26 17.56 11.04
C ILE A 71 0.51 17.07 9.80
N VAL A 72 0.33 15.75 9.65
CA VAL A 72 -0.39 15.16 8.52
C VAL A 72 -1.57 14.34 9.02
N LYS A 73 -2.74 14.58 8.43
CA LYS A 73 -3.95 13.83 8.79
C LYS A 73 -3.85 12.39 8.29
N THR A 74 -4.23 11.44 9.14
CA THR A 74 -4.34 10.02 8.76
C THR A 74 -5.20 9.84 7.51
N GLU A 75 -6.32 10.56 7.42
CA GLU A 75 -7.22 10.50 6.26
C GLU A 75 -6.49 10.90 4.97
N SER A 76 -5.61 11.90 5.02
CA SER A 76 -4.86 12.35 3.84
C SER A 76 -3.93 11.26 3.30
N LEU A 77 -3.27 10.52 4.19
CA LEU A 77 -2.41 9.40 3.79
C LEU A 77 -3.24 8.27 3.17
N ILE A 78 -4.38 7.94 3.76
CA ILE A 78 -5.25 6.86 3.26
C ILE A 78 -5.89 7.24 1.92
N ARG A 79 -6.33 8.49 1.76
CA ARG A 79 -6.85 8.98 0.47
C ARG A 79 -5.78 8.93 -0.62
N ASN A 80 -4.55 9.31 -0.30
CA ASN A 80 -3.43 9.19 -1.23
C ASN A 80 -3.22 7.73 -1.66
N PHE A 81 -3.28 6.79 -0.72
CA PHE A 81 -3.17 5.36 -1.02
C PHE A 81 -4.15 4.91 -2.10
N TRP A 82 -5.44 5.28 -1.97
CA TRP A 82 -6.45 4.92 -2.97
C TRP A 82 -6.15 5.52 -4.34
N GLU A 83 -5.59 6.72 -4.38
CA GLU A 83 -5.36 7.46 -5.63
C GLU A 83 -4.10 7.02 -6.39
N ILE A 84 -3.13 6.39 -5.74
CA ILE A 84 -1.83 6.08 -6.37
C ILE A 84 -1.79 4.74 -7.10
N HIS A 85 -2.84 3.92 -7.00
CA HIS A 85 -2.84 2.58 -7.61
C HIS A 85 -4.25 2.19 -8.03
N ASN A 86 -4.38 1.01 -8.65
CA ASN A 86 -5.67 0.44 -9.00
C ASN A 86 -6.12 -0.57 -7.93
N PRO A 87 -7.03 -0.18 -7.00
CA PRO A 87 -7.46 -1.07 -5.94
C PRO A 87 -8.48 -2.12 -6.38
N THR A 88 -8.86 -2.15 -7.66
CA THR A 88 -9.79 -3.13 -8.23
C THR A 88 -9.09 -4.31 -8.91
N GLN A 89 -7.77 -4.22 -9.13
CA GLN A 89 -7.02 -5.30 -9.75
C GLN A 89 -6.65 -6.38 -8.72
N VAL A 90 -7.03 -7.62 -9.02
CA VAL A 90 -6.73 -8.77 -8.16
C VAL A 90 -5.27 -9.19 -8.36
N ASN A 91 -4.54 -9.34 -7.25
CA ASN A 91 -3.17 -9.88 -7.25
C ASN A 91 -2.26 -9.27 -8.33
N GLY A 92 -2.22 -7.95 -8.36
CA GLY A 92 -1.34 -7.27 -9.30
C GLY A 92 -1.61 -5.79 -9.40
N GLN A 93 -0.70 -5.10 -10.11
CA GLN A 93 -0.84 -3.70 -10.51
C GLN A 93 -0.30 -3.56 -11.93
N GLY A 94 -1.19 -3.30 -12.88
CA GLY A 94 -0.81 -3.23 -14.29
C GLY A 94 -0.14 -4.53 -14.75
N ASN A 95 1.06 -4.43 -15.27
CA ASN A 95 1.84 -5.57 -15.74
C ASN A 95 2.60 -6.29 -14.61
N ASP A 96 2.63 -5.75 -13.41
CA ASP A 96 3.21 -6.39 -12.24
C ASP A 96 2.19 -7.39 -11.66
N ILE A 97 2.27 -8.64 -12.08
CA ILE A 97 1.32 -9.69 -11.75
C ILE A 97 1.88 -10.60 -10.67
N GLY A 98 1.10 -10.80 -9.61
CA GLY A 98 1.42 -11.67 -8.49
C GLY A 98 0.73 -11.21 -7.22
N ASN A 99 0.50 -12.14 -6.28
CA ASN A 99 -0.11 -11.83 -4.99
C ASN A 99 0.77 -10.90 -4.13
N ASN A 100 2.08 -10.83 -4.43
CA ASN A 100 3.02 -9.92 -3.78
C ASN A 100 2.78 -8.44 -4.16
N TYR A 101 1.99 -8.17 -5.19
CA TYR A 101 1.59 -6.82 -5.61
C TYR A 101 0.13 -6.50 -5.28
N ARG A 102 -0.54 -7.34 -4.49
CA ARG A 102 -1.94 -7.10 -4.13
C ARG A 102 -2.10 -5.86 -3.26
N SER A 103 -3.25 -5.22 -3.38
CA SER A 103 -3.60 -4.01 -2.64
C SER A 103 -3.99 -4.34 -1.20
N ALA A 104 -3.45 -3.61 -0.24
CA ALA A 104 -3.79 -3.80 1.17
C ALA A 104 -3.51 -2.56 2.02
N ILE A 105 -4.30 -2.41 3.09
CA ILE A 105 -4.03 -1.50 4.21
C ILE A 105 -3.98 -2.37 5.47
N TYR A 106 -2.86 -2.28 6.19
CA TYR A 106 -2.72 -2.94 7.50
C TYR A 106 -2.68 -1.84 8.56
N TRP A 107 -3.79 -1.72 9.31
CA TRP A 107 -3.99 -0.66 10.28
C TRP A 107 -3.43 -1.05 11.66
N THR A 108 -3.07 -0.03 12.45
CA THR A 108 -2.58 -0.20 13.83
C THR A 108 -3.48 0.48 14.85
N THR A 109 -4.41 1.34 14.41
CA THR A 109 -5.37 2.03 15.27
C THR A 109 -6.80 1.87 14.74
N ASP A 110 -7.78 1.94 15.64
CA ASP A 110 -9.20 1.90 15.24
C ASP A 110 -9.58 3.04 14.32
N ASN A 111 -9.00 4.22 14.52
CA ASN A 111 -9.24 5.38 13.65
C ASN A 111 -8.77 5.11 12.21
N GLN A 112 -7.61 4.49 12.05
CA GLN A 112 -7.10 4.10 10.73
C GLN A 112 -8.05 3.10 10.06
N ARG A 113 -8.52 2.11 10.80
CA ARG A 113 -9.49 1.13 10.30
C ARG A 113 -10.77 1.81 9.83
N SER A 114 -11.33 2.69 10.64
CA SER A 114 -12.56 3.42 10.34
C SER A 114 -12.40 4.28 9.09
N LEU A 115 -11.31 5.00 8.97
CA LEU A 115 -11.00 5.84 7.80
C LEU A 115 -10.76 4.98 6.54
N ALA A 116 -10.10 3.84 6.68
CA ALA A 116 -9.90 2.92 5.54
C ALA A 116 -11.24 2.45 4.99
N LEU A 117 -12.16 2.07 5.85
CA LEU A 117 -13.50 1.59 5.45
C LEU A 117 -14.37 2.69 4.84
N THR A 118 -14.40 3.88 5.46
CA THR A 118 -15.19 5.02 4.96
C THR A 118 -14.67 5.53 3.62
N THR A 119 -13.37 5.72 3.50
CA THR A 119 -12.76 6.20 2.25
C THR A 119 -12.84 5.16 1.15
N ARG A 120 -12.77 3.86 1.48
CA ARG A 120 -13.02 2.79 0.51
C ARG A 120 -14.40 2.93 -0.12
N ASN A 121 -15.44 3.12 0.69
CA ASN A 121 -16.80 3.25 0.20
C ASN A 121 -16.97 4.49 -0.68
N GLU A 122 -16.37 5.61 -0.27
CA GLU A 122 -16.38 6.84 -1.05
C GLU A 122 -15.66 6.66 -2.40
N PHE A 123 -14.47 6.08 -2.39
CA PHE A 123 -13.67 5.85 -3.60
C PHE A 123 -14.31 4.82 -4.52
N GLN A 124 -14.96 3.78 -3.96
CA GLN A 124 -15.69 2.77 -4.74
C GLN A 124 -16.75 3.43 -5.62
N SER A 125 -17.50 4.37 -5.09
CA SER A 125 -18.53 5.10 -5.87
C SER A 125 -17.90 5.88 -7.01
N LEU A 126 -16.76 6.53 -6.77
CA LEU A 126 -16.05 7.29 -7.80
C LEU A 126 -15.48 6.38 -8.89
N LEU A 127 -14.98 5.21 -8.50
CA LEU A 127 -14.44 4.21 -9.43
C LEU A 127 -15.54 3.64 -10.34
N VAL A 128 -16.70 3.33 -9.78
CA VAL A 128 -17.84 2.81 -10.54
C VAL A 128 -18.30 3.82 -11.60
N GLU A 129 -18.33 5.11 -11.26
CA GLU A 129 -18.66 6.19 -12.21
C GLU A 129 -17.71 6.21 -13.40
N GLN A 130 -16.47 5.73 -13.23
CA GLN A 130 -15.45 5.71 -14.29
C GLN A 130 -15.32 4.32 -14.95
N GLY A 131 -16.22 3.39 -14.66
CA GLY A 131 -16.27 2.08 -15.30
C GLY A 131 -15.41 1.01 -14.64
N TYR A 132 -14.88 1.25 -13.44
CA TYR A 132 -14.10 0.25 -12.69
C TYR A 132 -15.03 -0.68 -11.89
N GLY A 133 -14.52 -1.86 -11.57
CA GLY A 133 -15.24 -2.84 -10.76
C GLY A 133 -15.08 -2.61 -9.26
N ASP A 134 -15.24 -3.70 -8.51
CA ASP A 134 -15.18 -3.66 -7.05
C ASP A 134 -13.74 -3.54 -6.53
N ILE A 135 -13.57 -2.77 -5.46
CA ILE A 135 -12.32 -2.72 -4.71
C ILE A 135 -12.06 -4.08 -4.06
N VAL A 136 -10.85 -4.61 -4.24
CA VAL A 136 -10.42 -5.90 -3.70
C VAL A 136 -9.36 -5.76 -2.60
N THR A 137 -9.10 -4.54 -2.15
CA THR A 137 -8.09 -4.22 -1.14
C THR A 137 -8.35 -4.95 0.18
N GLU A 138 -7.32 -5.61 0.72
CA GLU A 138 -7.37 -6.16 2.07
C GLU A 138 -7.31 -5.01 3.08
N ILE A 139 -8.21 -4.99 4.06
CA ILE A 139 -8.18 -4.02 5.18
C ILE A 139 -8.16 -4.86 6.45
N LYS A 140 -6.98 -4.99 7.06
CA LYS A 140 -6.75 -5.89 8.20
C LYS A 140 -5.87 -5.22 9.25
N HIS A 141 -5.96 -5.69 10.48
CA HIS A 141 -5.01 -5.32 11.52
C HIS A 141 -3.61 -5.79 11.14
N LEU A 142 -2.60 -4.93 11.36
CA LEU A 142 -1.20 -5.32 11.15
C LEU A 142 -0.81 -6.38 12.18
N ASP A 143 -0.37 -7.55 11.71
CA ASP A 143 0.23 -8.58 12.56
C ASP A 143 1.74 -8.31 12.69
N LYS A 144 2.49 -8.59 11.61
CA LYS A 144 3.93 -8.36 11.59
C LYS A 144 4.32 -7.65 10.30
N PHE A 145 5.26 -6.72 10.42
CA PHE A 145 5.93 -6.10 9.29
C PHE A 145 7.39 -6.51 9.30
N TRP A 146 7.88 -6.99 8.17
CA TRP A 146 9.25 -7.44 7.98
C TRP A 146 9.97 -6.44 7.07
N PRO A 147 10.91 -5.64 7.60
CA PRO A 147 11.68 -4.74 6.75
C PRO A 147 12.38 -5.49 5.62
N ALA A 148 12.34 -4.93 4.41
CA ALA A 148 13.04 -5.50 3.27
C ALA A 148 14.55 -5.27 3.40
N GLU A 149 15.28 -5.98 2.58
CA GLU A 149 16.74 -5.92 2.52
C GLU A 149 17.21 -4.47 2.29
N PRO A 150 18.40 -4.09 2.81
CA PRO A 150 18.89 -2.71 2.71
C PRO A 150 18.96 -2.16 1.29
N TYR A 151 19.21 -3.01 0.28
CA TYR A 151 19.28 -2.56 -1.11
C TYR A 151 17.93 -2.12 -1.70
N HIS A 152 16.80 -2.51 -1.05
CA HIS A 152 15.47 -2.05 -1.44
C HIS A 152 15.09 -0.71 -0.79
N GLN A 153 15.75 -0.33 0.31
CA GLN A 153 15.41 0.91 1.00
C GLN A 153 15.89 2.12 0.18
N ASP A 154 15.02 3.11 0.01
CA ASP A 154 15.29 4.33 -0.77
C ASP A 154 15.78 4.02 -2.20
N TYR A 155 15.27 2.94 -2.80
CA TYR A 155 15.76 2.45 -4.09
C TYR A 155 15.68 3.51 -5.19
N LEU A 156 14.57 4.24 -5.31
CA LEU A 156 14.42 5.26 -6.35
C LEU A 156 15.18 6.53 -6.04
N LEU A 157 15.51 6.81 -4.78
CA LEU A 157 16.42 7.90 -4.41
C LEU A 157 17.84 7.58 -4.84
N LYS A 158 18.28 6.34 -4.66
CA LYS A 158 19.59 5.83 -5.08
C LYS A 158 19.66 5.59 -6.59
N ASN A 159 18.54 5.26 -7.21
CA ASN A 159 18.40 4.92 -8.63
C ASN A 159 17.26 5.74 -9.26
N PRO A 160 17.49 7.05 -9.56
CA PRO A 160 16.42 7.94 -10.01
C PRO A 160 15.73 7.50 -11.32
N ASN A 161 16.43 6.72 -12.15
CA ASN A 161 15.89 6.17 -13.40
C ASN A 161 15.37 4.73 -13.23
N GLY A 162 15.24 4.26 -11.98
CA GLY A 162 14.74 2.93 -11.68
C GLY A 162 13.28 2.75 -12.05
N TYR A 163 12.84 1.49 -12.07
CA TYR A 163 11.48 1.11 -12.42
C TYR A 163 10.46 1.74 -11.47
N CYS A 164 9.60 2.61 -12.02
CA CYS A 164 8.57 3.32 -11.26
C CYS A 164 7.34 3.53 -12.16
N PRO A 165 6.55 2.47 -12.44
CA PRO A 165 5.36 2.61 -13.27
C PRO A 165 4.26 3.35 -12.52
N ASN A 166 3.43 4.09 -13.28
CA ASN A 166 2.24 4.74 -12.74
C ASN A 166 1.05 3.78 -12.89
N HIS A 167 0.54 3.28 -11.77
CA HIS A 167 -0.62 2.37 -11.74
C HIS A 167 -1.91 3.07 -11.32
N SER A 168 -1.90 4.40 -11.16
CA SER A 168 -3.11 5.15 -10.80
C SER A 168 -4.23 4.95 -11.81
N THR A 169 -5.46 4.85 -11.32
CA THR A 169 -6.65 4.85 -12.17
C THR A 169 -6.94 6.24 -12.77
N GLY A 170 -6.32 7.28 -12.23
CA GLY A 170 -6.62 8.67 -12.56
C GLY A 170 -7.83 9.23 -11.82
N VAL A 171 -8.56 8.37 -11.09
CA VAL A 171 -9.69 8.79 -10.27
C VAL A 171 -9.17 9.50 -9.02
N LYS A 172 -9.80 10.61 -8.65
CA LYS A 172 -9.44 11.42 -7.48
C LYS A 172 -10.67 11.65 -6.61
N PHE A 173 -10.42 11.74 -5.30
CA PHE A 173 -11.45 12.21 -4.36
C PHE A 173 -11.86 13.63 -4.72
N LYS A 174 -13.15 13.94 -4.49
CA LYS A 174 -13.63 15.30 -4.65
C LYS A 174 -13.12 16.16 -3.50
N SER A 175 -12.77 17.40 -3.81
CA SER A 175 -12.43 18.37 -2.78
C SER A 175 -13.65 18.61 -1.87
N LYS A 176 -13.41 18.77 -0.55
CA LYS A 176 -14.49 19.04 0.42
C LYS A 176 -15.23 20.36 0.18
N ASN A 177 -14.68 21.22 -0.69
CA ASN A 177 -15.24 22.53 -1.04
C ASN A 177 -15.96 22.53 -2.40
N GLU A 178 -16.12 21.38 -3.04
CA GLU A 178 -16.83 21.22 -4.33
C GLU A 178 -18.20 20.58 -4.18
#